data_a95e778a5f4286d953fce7a65549391b
#
_entry.id   a95e778a5f4286d953fce7a65549391b
#
_cell.length_a   1.000
_cell.length_b   1.000
_cell.length_c   1.000
_cell.angle_alpha   90.00
_cell.angle_beta   90.00
_cell.angle_gamma   90.00
#
_symmetry.space_group_name_H-M   'P 1'
#
loop_
_entity.id
_entity.type
_entity.pdbx_description
1 polymer ?
#
loop_
_entity_poly.entity_id
_entity_poly.type
_entity_poly.pdbx_seq_one_letter_code
_entity_poly.pdbx_strand_id
1 'polypeptide(L)'
;MPLTYNPAVFHVNDIAQAMSIIMTPEGSTTADRWEKETPYMADIIAEQIAITAETLVLDYGCGIGRMSHELIRRHNCFVVGVDISPSMRALSIVYTRTNRFMSCSHEMLEGLVARGMRFDAALAIWVLQHCATPADDATLIKRALKPGGDLFLANGNLRSVPTAEQGWVNDGLDIKAMADASFERVREGRFVREKTTDIIAEGTFWSAYKRPAA
;
A
#
# COMPACT_ATOMS: atom_id res chain seq x y z
N MET A 1 -9.76 -3.97 -28.75
CA MET A 1 -8.48 -3.23 -28.73
C MET A 1 -7.80 -3.58 -27.42
N PRO A 2 -6.46 -3.65 -27.36
CA PRO A 2 -5.78 -3.85 -26.10
C PRO A 2 -6.08 -2.66 -25.17
N LEU A 3 -6.29 -2.92 -23.88
CA LEU A 3 -6.54 -1.89 -22.87
C LEU A 3 -5.22 -1.21 -22.52
N THR A 4 -5.22 0.11 -22.48
CA THR A 4 -4.03 0.92 -22.12
C THR A 4 -4.11 1.33 -20.65
N TYR A 5 -3.12 0.94 -19.86
CA TYR A 5 -3.00 1.37 -18.46
C TYR A 5 -2.93 2.90 -18.35
N ASN A 6 -3.75 3.46 -17.48
CA ASN A 6 -3.87 4.90 -17.30
C ASN A 6 -3.53 5.36 -15.87
N PRO A 7 -2.25 5.52 -15.51
CA PRO A 7 -1.85 5.99 -14.19
C PRO A 7 -2.20 7.46 -13.93
N ALA A 8 -2.61 8.22 -14.94
CA ALA A 8 -2.98 9.63 -14.80
C ALA A 8 -4.20 9.83 -13.88
N VAL A 9 -5.02 8.80 -13.66
CA VAL A 9 -6.13 8.85 -12.69
C VAL A 9 -5.67 9.12 -11.24
N PHE A 10 -4.38 8.83 -10.94
CA PHE A 10 -3.79 9.10 -9.62
C PHE A 10 -3.14 10.48 -9.52
N HIS A 11 -3.21 11.30 -10.58
CA HIS A 11 -2.72 12.67 -10.50
C HIS A 11 -3.67 13.53 -9.66
N VAL A 12 -3.11 14.30 -8.74
CA VAL A 12 -3.85 15.14 -7.80
C VAL A 12 -3.24 16.53 -7.70
N ASN A 13 -4.05 17.53 -7.38
CA ASN A 13 -3.60 18.91 -7.27
C ASN A 13 -3.40 19.36 -5.82
N ASP A 14 -4.09 18.70 -4.87
CA ASP A 14 -4.04 19.06 -3.46
C ASP A 14 -4.30 17.84 -2.55
N ILE A 15 -4.17 18.04 -1.24
CA ILE A 15 -4.35 17.00 -0.23
C ILE A 15 -5.80 16.52 -0.18
N ALA A 16 -6.79 17.38 -0.35
CA ALA A 16 -8.20 16.98 -0.27
C ALA A 16 -8.57 16.04 -1.42
N GLN A 17 -8.11 16.34 -2.64
CA GLN A 17 -8.27 15.46 -3.78
C GLN A 17 -7.53 14.13 -3.57
N ALA A 18 -6.31 14.17 -3.05
CA ALA A 18 -5.54 12.96 -2.74
C ALA A 18 -6.27 12.07 -1.71
N MET A 19 -6.80 12.66 -0.64
CA MET A 19 -7.58 11.93 0.36
C MET A 19 -8.79 11.23 -0.27
N SER A 20 -9.51 11.89 -1.18
CA SER A 20 -10.71 11.32 -1.83
C SER A 20 -10.39 10.17 -2.79
N ILE A 21 -9.19 10.15 -3.37
CA ILE A 21 -8.71 9.03 -4.21
C ILE A 21 -8.28 7.84 -3.33
N ILE A 22 -7.56 8.12 -2.24
CA ILE A 22 -7.06 7.08 -1.32
C ILE A 22 -8.20 6.43 -0.55
N MET A 23 -9.20 7.21 -0.16
CA MET A 23 -10.34 6.78 0.63
C MET A 23 -11.64 7.25 -0.03
N THR A 24 -12.09 6.51 -1.03
CA THR A 24 -13.40 6.76 -1.68
C THR A 24 -14.54 6.65 -0.65
N PRO A 25 -15.64 7.38 -0.79
CA PRO A 25 -16.70 7.43 0.23
C PRO A 25 -17.30 6.08 0.61
N GLU A 26 -17.64 5.22 -0.35
CA GLU A 26 -18.10 3.83 -0.17
C GLU A 26 -19.10 3.63 0.99
N GLY A 27 -20.17 4.42 1.00
CA GLY A 27 -21.20 4.34 2.04
C GLY A 27 -20.95 5.20 3.27
N SER A 28 -19.87 6.02 3.28
CA SER A 28 -19.54 6.99 4.33
C SER A 28 -18.99 8.26 3.69
N THR A 29 -18.19 9.03 4.41
CA THR A 29 -17.40 10.15 3.87
C THR A 29 -15.92 9.84 3.90
N THR A 30 -15.15 10.46 2.99
CA THR A 30 -13.67 10.36 3.01
C THR A 30 -13.11 10.74 4.38
N ALA A 31 -13.62 11.79 5.01
CA ALA A 31 -13.16 12.26 6.31
C ALA A 31 -13.43 11.23 7.42
N ASP A 32 -14.65 10.70 7.50
CA ASP A 32 -15.02 9.68 8.49
C ASP A 32 -14.17 8.41 8.34
N ARG A 33 -13.99 7.94 7.10
CA ARG A 33 -13.16 6.78 6.81
C ARG A 33 -11.71 7.03 7.17
N TRP A 34 -11.19 8.22 6.85
CA TRP A 34 -9.81 8.59 7.18
C TRP A 34 -9.55 8.54 8.69
N GLU A 35 -10.47 9.10 9.45
CA GLU A 35 -10.38 9.21 10.91
C GLU A 35 -10.54 7.84 11.61
N LYS A 36 -11.44 6.98 11.12
CA LYS A 36 -11.74 5.69 11.73
C LYS A 36 -10.84 4.56 11.22
N GLU A 37 -10.66 4.47 9.90
CA GLU A 37 -9.98 3.33 9.29
C GLU A 37 -8.44 3.45 9.38
N THR A 38 -7.87 4.67 9.47
CA THR A 38 -6.41 4.83 9.59
C THR A 38 -5.86 4.24 10.88
N PRO A 39 -6.35 4.62 12.08
CA PRO A 39 -5.88 4.02 13.33
C PRO A 39 -6.21 2.52 13.40
N TYR A 40 -7.37 2.09 12.94
CA TYR A 40 -7.75 0.69 12.92
C TYR A 40 -6.82 -0.15 12.04
N MET A 41 -6.47 0.32 10.85
CA MET A 41 -5.50 -0.35 9.98
C MET A 41 -4.12 -0.44 10.65
N ALA A 42 -3.69 0.62 11.32
CA ALA A 42 -2.42 0.63 12.03
C ALA A 42 -2.42 -0.33 13.23
N ASP A 43 -3.56 -0.52 13.91
CA ASP A 43 -3.71 -1.53 14.98
C ASP A 43 -3.52 -2.95 14.41
N ILE A 44 -4.19 -3.27 13.29
CA ILE A 44 -4.02 -4.56 12.62
C ILE A 44 -2.56 -4.78 12.20
N ILE A 45 -1.90 -3.78 11.61
CA ILE A 45 -0.50 -3.89 11.21
C ILE A 45 0.40 -4.16 12.41
N ALA A 46 0.22 -3.44 13.51
CA ALA A 46 1.02 -3.59 14.72
C ALA A 46 0.83 -4.97 15.41
N GLU A 47 -0.33 -5.61 15.23
CA GLU A 47 -0.56 -6.99 15.68
C GLU A 47 0.19 -8.03 14.84
N GLN A 48 0.51 -7.71 13.59
CA GLN A 48 1.12 -8.65 12.65
C GLN A 48 2.63 -8.43 12.48
N ILE A 49 3.11 -7.20 12.64
CA ILE A 49 4.48 -6.78 12.37
C ILE A 49 5.04 -6.04 13.57
N ALA A 50 6.17 -6.50 14.08
CA ALA A 50 6.90 -5.80 15.14
C ALA A 50 7.61 -4.56 14.56
N ILE A 51 7.06 -3.38 14.83
CA ILE A 51 7.63 -2.09 14.38
C ILE A 51 8.20 -1.35 15.58
N THR A 52 9.48 -0.95 15.47
CA THR A 52 10.20 -0.16 16.46
C THR A 52 10.80 1.09 15.84
N ALA A 53 11.49 1.91 16.63
CA ALA A 53 12.15 3.13 16.13
C ALA A 53 13.31 2.85 15.16
N GLU A 54 13.86 1.64 15.15
CA GLU A 54 14.94 1.19 14.27
C GLU A 54 14.41 0.51 13.00
N THR A 55 13.11 0.21 12.92
CA THR A 55 12.51 -0.47 11.79
C THR A 55 12.51 0.44 10.56
N LEU A 56 12.98 -0.08 9.43
CA LEU A 56 12.87 0.55 8.12
C LEU A 56 11.72 -0.09 7.34
N VAL A 57 10.66 0.67 7.11
CA VAL A 57 9.42 0.23 6.43
C VAL A 57 9.38 0.73 4.99
N LEU A 58 9.00 -0.13 4.07
CA LEU A 58 8.60 0.21 2.71
C LEU A 58 7.08 0.37 2.67
N ASP A 59 6.56 1.56 2.33
CA ASP A 59 5.14 1.80 2.07
C ASP A 59 4.92 1.88 0.55
N TYR A 60 4.57 0.75 -0.07
CA TYR A 60 4.42 0.61 -1.51
C TYR A 60 3.02 1.02 -1.96
N GLY A 61 2.93 2.06 -2.80
CA GLY A 61 1.68 2.74 -3.14
C GLY A 61 1.23 3.68 -2.01
N CYS A 62 2.17 4.44 -1.44
CA CYS A 62 1.93 5.24 -0.23
C CYS A 62 0.92 6.38 -0.40
N GLY A 63 0.58 6.78 -1.63
CA GLY A 63 -0.22 7.99 -1.88
C GLY A 63 0.45 9.21 -1.24
N ILE A 64 -0.31 9.97 -0.45
CA ILE A 64 0.24 11.09 0.33
C ILE A 64 0.86 10.67 1.68
N GLY A 65 1.09 9.37 1.89
CA GLY A 65 1.75 8.87 3.11
C GLY A 65 0.82 8.72 4.31
N ARG A 66 -0.46 8.38 4.11
CA ARG A 66 -1.44 8.16 5.18
C ARG A 66 -0.95 7.16 6.23
N MET A 67 -0.58 5.96 5.80
CA MET A 67 -0.09 4.93 6.72
C MET A 67 1.32 5.21 7.20
N SER A 68 2.19 5.74 6.34
CA SER A 68 3.53 6.20 6.70
C SER A 68 3.48 7.17 7.88
N HIS A 69 2.63 8.22 7.83
CA HIS A 69 2.46 9.20 8.90
C HIS A 69 2.02 8.54 10.20
N GLU A 70 1.01 7.68 10.14
CA GLU A 70 0.45 7.03 11.32
C GLU A 70 1.46 6.07 11.99
N LEU A 71 2.20 5.29 11.20
CA LEU A 71 3.25 4.40 11.74
C LEU A 71 4.41 5.18 12.36
N ILE A 72 4.87 6.25 11.71
CA ILE A 72 5.92 7.11 12.27
C ILE A 72 5.46 7.76 13.59
N ARG A 73 4.23 8.26 13.63
CA ARG A 73 3.64 8.85 14.83
C ARG A 73 3.59 7.87 16.02
N ARG A 74 3.28 6.59 15.75
CA ARG A 74 3.15 5.55 16.79
C ARG A 74 4.48 4.96 17.22
N HIS A 75 5.35 4.66 16.27
CA HIS A 75 6.52 3.83 16.49
C HIS A 75 7.85 4.57 16.32
N ASN A 76 7.81 5.81 15.81
CA ASN A 76 9.00 6.59 15.47
C ASN A 76 9.95 5.85 14.51
N CYS A 77 9.39 4.96 13.64
CA CYS A 77 10.13 4.18 12.64
C CYS A 77 10.56 5.05 11.45
N PHE A 78 11.40 4.50 10.57
CA PHE A 78 11.73 5.12 9.28
C PHE A 78 10.87 4.52 8.18
N VAL A 79 10.36 5.37 7.27
CA VAL A 79 9.52 4.93 6.15
C VAL A 79 10.03 5.48 4.83
N VAL A 80 10.14 4.59 3.83
CA VAL A 80 10.31 4.96 2.43
C VAL A 80 8.98 4.69 1.74
N GLY A 81 8.29 5.77 1.34
CA GLY A 81 7.06 5.70 0.56
C GLY A 81 7.37 5.63 -0.93
N VAL A 82 6.68 4.77 -1.65
CA VAL A 82 6.77 4.64 -3.11
C VAL A 82 5.40 4.87 -3.71
N ASP A 83 5.32 5.75 -4.71
CA ASP A 83 4.08 5.96 -5.45
C ASP A 83 4.37 6.27 -6.92
N ILE A 84 3.49 5.81 -7.82
CA ILE A 84 3.60 6.06 -9.26
C ILE A 84 3.36 7.54 -9.59
N SER A 85 2.46 8.21 -8.86
CA SER A 85 2.06 9.59 -9.10
C SER A 85 3.10 10.58 -8.55
N PRO A 86 3.72 11.42 -9.39
CA PRO A 86 4.63 12.48 -8.94
C PRO A 86 3.95 13.48 -7.98
N SER A 87 2.67 13.79 -8.20
CA SER A 87 1.93 14.72 -7.34
C SER A 87 1.63 14.12 -5.96
N MET A 88 1.29 12.83 -5.88
CA MET A 88 1.16 12.11 -4.60
C MET A 88 2.48 12.15 -3.82
N ARG A 89 3.62 11.84 -4.49
CA ARG A 89 4.95 11.88 -3.85
C ARG A 89 5.29 13.28 -3.32
N ALA A 90 5.01 14.33 -4.08
CA ALA A 90 5.26 15.71 -3.63
C ALA A 90 4.40 16.08 -2.41
N LEU A 91 3.11 15.74 -2.44
CA LEU A 91 2.19 16.00 -1.34
C LEU A 91 2.49 15.14 -0.11
N SER A 92 3.07 13.96 -0.26
CA SER A 92 3.41 13.08 0.86
C SER A 92 4.43 13.70 1.82
N ILE A 93 5.39 14.45 1.30
CA ILE A 93 6.35 15.19 2.12
C ILE A 93 5.65 16.30 2.92
N VAL A 94 4.70 17.00 2.29
CA VAL A 94 3.92 18.06 2.94
C VAL A 94 2.97 17.49 3.99
N TYR A 95 2.40 16.32 3.75
CA TYR A 95 1.46 15.66 4.66
C TYR A 95 2.16 15.04 5.87
N THR A 96 3.26 14.30 5.66
CA THR A 96 3.95 13.58 6.73
C THR A 96 4.75 14.49 7.65
N ARG A 97 5.36 15.57 7.14
CA ARG A 97 6.09 16.63 7.89
C ARG A 97 7.11 16.08 8.90
N THR A 98 7.90 15.10 8.52
CA THR A 98 8.89 14.47 9.39
C THR A 98 10.17 14.14 8.63
N ASN A 99 11.29 14.09 9.35
CA ASN A 99 12.59 13.65 8.82
C ASN A 99 12.74 12.11 8.79
N ARG A 100 11.72 11.38 9.24
CA ARG A 100 11.69 9.91 9.21
C ARG A 100 10.97 9.35 7.99
N PHE A 101 10.57 10.20 7.06
CA PHE A 101 9.91 9.83 5.82
C PHE A 101 10.68 10.35 4.62
N MET A 102 10.84 9.51 3.60
CA MET A 102 11.22 9.92 2.25
C MET A 102 10.25 9.29 1.25
N SER A 103 10.05 9.98 0.13
CA SER A 103 9.21 9.49 -0.97
C SER A 103 10.05 9.32 -2.24
N CYS A 104 9.80 8.24 -2.99
CA CYS A 104 10.50 7.98 -4.24
C CYS A 104 9.58 7.36 -5.30
N SER A 105 10.04 7.35 -6.55
CA SER A 105 9.38 6.63 -7.64
C SER A 105 9.72 5.14 -7.61
N HIS A 106 8.98 4.35 -8.40
CA HIS A 106 9.25 2.93 -8.60
C HIS A 106 10.70 2.69 -9.11
N GLU A 107 11.14 3.44 -10.11
CA GLU A 107 12.48 3.32 -10.68
C GLU A 107 13.58 3.67 -9.66
N MET A 108 13.31 4.66 -8.80
CA MET A 108 14.24 5.00 -7.72
C MET A 108 14.32 3.85 -6.70
N LEU A 109 13.20 3.24 -6.33
CA LEU A 109 13.19 2.06 -5.44
C LEU A 109 14.01 0.92 -6.06
N GLU A 110 13.81 0.61 -7.34
CA GLU A 110 14.61 -0.41 -8.05
C GLU A 110 16.11 -0.12 -7.95
N GLY A 111 16.51 1.14 -8.18
CA GLY A 111 17.89 1.58 -8.06
C GLY A 111 18.46 1.44 -6.64
N LEU A 112 17.67 1.74 -5.61
CA LEU A 112 18.05 1.59 -4.21
C LEU A 112 18.23 0.11 -3.84
N VAL A 113 17.27 -0.74 -4.25
CA VAL A 113 17.31 -2.20 -4.02
C VAL A 113 18.49 -2.85 -4.74
N ALA A 114 18.79 -2.41 -5.97
CA ALA A 114 19.95 -2.89 -6.73
C ALA A 114 21.29 -2.53 -6.05
N ARG A 115 21.32 -1.44 -5.29
CA ARG A 115 22.48 -0.99 -4.49
C ARG A 115 22.52 -1.57 -3.09
N GLY A 116 21.64 -2.52 -2.76
CA GLY A 116 21.66 -3.25 -1.50
C GLY A 116 20.74 -2.72 -0.40
N MET A 117 19.92 -1.71 -0.66
CA MET A 117 18.91 -1.28 0.32
C MET A 117 17.91 -2.43 0.60
N ARG A 118 17.65 -2.68 1.87
CA ARG A 118 16.70 -3.71 2.32
C ARG A 118 15.88 -3.20 3.49
N PHE A 119 14.60 -3.59 3.48
CA PHE A 119 13.58 -3.18 4.44
C PHE A 119 13.28 -4.32 5.43
N ASP A 120 12.97 -3.97 6.67
CA ASP A 120 12.52 -4.92 7.70
C ASP A 120 11.09 -5.36 7.42
N ALA A 121 10.24 -4.41 7.00
CA ALA A 121 8.84 -4.64 6.67
C ALA A 121 8.43 -3.87 5.42
N ALA A 122 7.39 -4.36 4.75
CA ALA A 122 6.72 -3.68 3.65
C ALA A 122 5.21 -3.65 3.87
N LEU A 123 4.57 -2.58 3.41
CA LEU A 123 3.12 -2.45 3.29
C LEU A 123 2.76 -2.35 1.82
N ALA A 124 1.66 -3.00 1.42
CA ALA A 124 1.01 -2.81 0.12
C ALA A 124 -0.50 -2.72 0.37
N ILE A 125 -1.01 -1.49 0.56
CA ILE A 125 -2.37 -1.23 1.01
C ILE A 125 -3.15 -0.55 -0.10
N TRP A 126 -4.17 -1.24 -0.64
CA TRP A 126 -5.03 -0.78 -1.73
C TRP A 126 -4.25 -0.40 -3.00
N VAL A 127 -3.13 -1.05 -3.29
CA VAL A 127 -2.25 -0.71 -4.42
C VAL A 127 -2.18 -1.79 -5.49
N LEU A 128 -1.93 -3.06 -5.14
CA LEU A 128 -1.69 -4.11 -6.14
C LEU A 128 -2.91 -4.39 -7.02
N GLN A 129 -4.11 -4.12 -6.53
CA GLN A 129 -5.34 -4.21 -7.33
C GLN A 129 -5.37 -3.21 -8.49
N HIS A 130 -4.57 -2.14 -8.43
CA HIS A 130 -4.52 -1.07 -9.43
C HIS A 130 -3.29 -1.13 -10.33
N CYS A 131 -2.30 -1.96 -10.01
CA CYS A 131 -1.05 -2.06 -10.77
C CYS A 131 -1.28 -2.73 -12.13
N ALA A 132 -0.55 -2.29 -13.16
CA ALA A 132 -0.58 -2.93 -14.48
C ALA A 132 0.01 -4.35 -14.43
N THR A 133 1.14 -4.49 -13.76
CA THR A 133 1.91 -5.76 -13.65
C THR A 133 2.17 -6.11 -12.18
N PRO A 134 1.15 -6.45 -11.38
CA PRO A 134 1.30 -6.64 -9.93
C PRO A 134 2.25 -7.79 -9.54
N ALA A 135 2.54 -8.72 -10.45
CA ALA A 135 3.53 -9.76 -10.24
C ALA A 135 4.96 -9.22 -10.21
N ASP A 136 5.26 -8.23 -11.09
CA ASP A 136 6.55 -7.54 -11.11
C ASP A 136 6.70 -6.67 -9.85
N ASP A 137 5.62 -5.97 -9.46
CA ASP A 137 5.56 -5.18 -8.22
C ASP A 137 5.82 -6.07 -6.98
N ALA A 138 5.15 -7.24 -6.89
CA ALA A 138 5.36 -8.21 -5.81
C ALA A 138 6.81 -8.75 -5.81
N THR A 139 7.40 -8.97 -6.98
CA THR A 139 8.81 -9.37 -7.12
C THR A 139 9.75 -8.30 -6.61
N LEU A 140 9.50 -7.03 -6.93
CA LEU A 140 10.29 -5.90 -6.42
C LEU A 140 10.16 -5.77 -4.91
N ILE A 141 8.95 -5.86 -4.35
CA ILE A 141 8.71 -5.85 -2.89
C ILE A 141 9.48 -6.98 -2.24
N LYS A 142 9.43 -8.21 -2.80
CA LYS A 142 10.17 -9.36 -2.29
C LYS A 142 11.68 -9.12 -2.27
N ARG A 143 12.24 -8.55 -3.35
CA ARG A 143 13.67 -8.20 -3.43
C ARG A 143 14.05 -7.09 -2.45
N ALA A 144 13.15 -6.15 -2.20
CA ALA A 144 13.35 -5.05 -1.28
C ALA A 144 13.37 -5.47 0.20
N LEU A 145 12.61 -6.49 0.58
CA LEU A 145 12.60 -6.99 1.96
C LEU A 145 13.90 -7.72 2.32
N LYS A 146 14.30 -7.71 3.58
CA LYS A 146 15.30 -8.63 4.14
C LYS A 146 14.77 -10.07 4.10
N PRO A 147 15.64 -11.11 4.02
CA PRO A 147 15.18 -12.49 4.28
C PRO A 147 14.46 -12.58 5.63
N GLY A 148 13.29 -13.20 5.66
CA GLY A 148 12.43 -13.24 6.85
C GLY A 148 11.66 -11.93 7.16
N GLY A 149 11.85 -10.89 6.36
CA GLY A 149 11.12 -9.62 6.50
C GLY A 149 9.61 -9.77 6.27
N ASP A 150 8.84 -8.85 6.84
CA ASP A 150 7.38 -8.90 6.84
C ASP A 150 6.77 -8.14 5.65
N LEU A 151 5.67 -8.66 5.10
CA LEU A 151 4.80 -7.94 4.18
C LEU A 151 3.38 -7.93 4.75
N PHE A 152 2.79 -6.74 4.90
CA PHE A 152 1.36 -6.57 5.11
C PHE A 152 0.69 -6.16 3.81
N LEU A 153 -0.27 -6.96 3.37
CA LEU A 153 -1.08 -6.73 2.18
C LEU A 153 -2.53 -6.48 2.59
N ALA A 154 -3.11 -5.36 2.17
CA ALA A 154 -4.56 -5.13 2.18
C ALA A 154 -5.03 -4.83 0.77
N ASN A 155 -6.06 -5.55 0.30
CA ASN A 155 -6.45 -5.49 -1.11
C ASN A 155 -7.95 -5.79 -1.29
N GLY A 156 -8.53 -5.31 -2.40
CA GLY A 156 -9.84 -5.76 -2.85
C GLY A 156 -9.83 -7.22 -3.28
N ASN A 157 -10.96 -7.90 -3.12
CA ASN A 157 -11.14 -9.25 -3.65
C ASN A 157 -11.09 -9.27 -5.20
N LEU A 158 -11.43 -8.14 -5.82
CA LEU A 158 -11.38 -7.94 -7.27
C LEU A 158 -10.36 -6.86 -7.60
N ARG A 159 -9.75 -6.99 -8.77
CA ARG A 159 -8.90 -5.94 -9.33
C ARG A 159 -9.71 -4.77 -9.85
N SER A 160 -9.06 -3.62 -9.86
CA SER A 160 -9.62 -2.36 -10.38
C SER A 160 -8.50 -1.60 -11.09
N VAL A 161 -8.13 -2.11 -12.28
CA VAL A 161 -7.04 -1.56 -13.09
C VAL A 161 -7.54 -0.36 -13.88
N PRO A 162 -6.93 0.83 -13.73
CA PRO A 162 -7.35 1.98 -14.52
C PRO A 162 -6.89 1.87 -15.97
N THR A 163 -7.82 2.04 -16.90
CA THR A 163 -7.56 2.02 -18.34
C THR A 163 -8.10 3.26 -19.04
N ALA A 164 -7.48 3.64 -20.14
CA ALA A 164 -7.89 4.81 -20.91
C ALA A 164 -9.23 4.60 -21.60
N GLU A 165 -9.52 3.35 -22.02
CA GLU A 165 -10.68 3.02 -22.87
C GLU A 165 -11.95 2.70 -22.08
N GLN A 166 -11.81 2.06 -20.88
CA GLN A 166 -12.94 1.50 -20.13
C GLN A 166 -12.98 1.94 -18.65
N GLY A 167 -12.09 2.86 -18.24
CA GLY A 167 -11.99 3.22 -16.82
C GLY A 167 -11.42 2.07 -15.98
N TRP A 168 -12.12 1.69 -14.92
CA TRP A 168 -11.67 0.66 -13.99
C TRP A 168 -12.09 -0.74 -14.45
N VAL A 169 -11.13 -1.63 -14.68
CA VAL A 169 -11.36 -2.98 -15.22
C VAL A 169 -10.86 -4.04 -14.23
N ASN A 170 -11.68 -5.07 -14.04
CA ASN A 170 -11.25 -6.29 -13.39
C ASN A 170 -10.78 -7.28 -14.47
N ASP A 171 -9.49 -7.61 -14.47
CA ASP A 171 -8.86 -8.55 -15.40
C ASP A 171 -8.89 -10.01 -14.91
N GLY A 172 -9.49 -10.25 -13.72
CA GLY A 172 -9.65 -11.58 -13.14
C GLY A 172 -8.40 -12.14 -12.44
N LEU A 173 -7.29 -11.39 -12.38
CA LEU A 173 -6.11 -11.85 -11.65
C LEU A 173 -6.38 -11.85 -10.14
N ASP A 174 -6.11 -12.99 -9.49
CA ASP A 174 -6.19 -13.13 -8.03
C ASP A 174 -4.90 -12.65 -7.37
N ILE A 175 -4.96 -11.46 -6.75
CA ILE A 175 -3.82 -10.85 -6.04
C ILE A 175 -3.39 -11.69 -4.84
N LYS A 176 -4.33 -12.33 -4.14
CA LYS A 176 -4.01 -13.17 -2.99
C LYS A 176 -3.25 -14.42 -3.42
N ALA A 177 -3.75 -15.13 -4.43
CA ALA A 177 -3.06 -16.29 -4.98
C ALA A 177 -1.66 -15.94 -5.53
N MET A 178 -1.54 -14.79 -6.19
CA MET A 178 -0.25 -14.27 -6.68
C MET A 178 0.72 -14.01 -5.52
N ALA A 179 0.27 -13.40 -4.43
CA ALA A 179 1.10 -13.15 -3.24
C ALA A 179 1.51 -14.46 -2.56
N ASP A 180 0.58 -15.42 -2.42
CA ASP A 180 0.84 -16.76 -1.87
C ASP A 180 1.91 -17.55 -2.65
N ALA A 181 2.01 -17.33 -3.96
CA ALA A 181 3.05 -17.93 -4.79
C ALA A 181 4.46 -17.32 -4.55
N SER A 182 4.53 -16.12 -4.00
CA SER A 182 5.77 -15.37 -3.84
C SER A 182 6.25 -15.26 -2.38
N PHE A 183 5.35 -15.33 -1.42
CA PHE A 183 5.59 -15.12 0.01
C PHE A 183 4.98 -16.27 0.83
N GLU A 184 5.48 -16.45 2.03
CA GLU A 184 4.92 -17.37 3.02
C GLU A 184 3.83 -16.65 3.82
N ARG A 185 2.55 -17.03 3.63
CA ARG A 185 1.44 -16.43 4.37
C ARG A 185 1.43 -16.92 5.82
N VAL A 186 1.51 -15.97 6.76
CA VAL A 186 1.49 -16.21 8.21
C VAL A 186 0.08 -16.10 8.74
N ARG A 187 -0.67 -15.08 8.29
CA ARG A 187 -2.03 -14.82 8.77
C ARG A 187 -2.85 -14.10 7.70
N GLU A 188 -4.16 -14.27 7.78
CA GLU A 188 -5.12 -13.50 6.98
C GLU A 188 -6.34 -13.14 7.81
N GLY A 189 -7.08 -12.13 7.36
CA GLY A 189 -8.31 -11.72 7.98
C GLY A 189 -9.15 -10.80 7.11
N ARG A 190 -10.26 -10.40 7.67
CA ARG A 190 -11.17 -9.41 7.08
C ARG A 190 -11.28 -8.21 7.99
N PHE A 191 -11.65 -7.08 7.41
CA PHE A 191 -11.96 -5.89 8.19
C PHE A 191 -13.33 -6.04 8.84
N VAL A 192 -13.45 -5.56 10.07
CA VAL A 192 -14.73 -5.69 10.81
C VAL A 192 -15.65 -4.51 10.50
N ARG A 193 -16.94 -4.76 10.36
CA ARG A 193 -17.96 -3.77 9.96
C ARG A 193 -18.06 -2.58 10.90
N GLU A 194 -17.83 -2.80 12.19
CA GLU A 194 -17.89 -1.77 13.21
C GLU A 194 -16.79 -0.70 13.07
N LYS A 195 -15.72 -1.03 12.32
CA LYS A 195 -14.53 -0.19 12.12
C LYS A 195 -14.35 0.33 10.69
N THR A 196 -15.10 -0.22 9.73
CA THR A 196 -15.04 0.13 8.31
C THR A 196 -16.45 0.26 7.73
N THR A 197 -16.58 0.40 6.42
CA THR A 197 -17.88 0.29 5.74
C THR A 197 -18.19 -1.18 5.39
N ASP A 198 -19.47 -1.49 5.12
CA ASP A 198 -19.88 -2.81 4.66
C ASP A 198 -19.15 -3.22 3.38
N ILE A 199 -18.95 -2.28 2.46
CA ILE A 199 -18.24 -2.51 1.19
C ILE A 199 -16.81 -2.97 1.45
N ILE A 200 -16.11 -2.35 2.38
CA ILE A 200 -14.74 -2.73 2.76
C ILE A 200 -14.75 -4.09 3.48
N ALA A 201 -15.63 -4.28 4.45
CA ALA A 201 -15.68 -5.53 5.22
C ALA A 201 -15.97 -6.77 4.34
N GLU A 202 -16.84 -6.64 3.33
CA GLU A 202 -17.24 -7.72 2.43
C GLU A 202 -16.32 -7.86 1.21
N GLY A 203 -15.91 -6.73 0.64
CA GLY A 203 -15.20 -6.66 -0.64
C GLY A 203 -13.69 -6.80 -0.57
N THR A 204 -13.11 -6.90 0.64
CA THR A 204 -11.67 -6.79 0.81
C THR A 204 -11.11 -7.80 1.82
N PHE A 205 -9.79 -7.92 1.84
CA PHE A 205 -9.05 -8.76 2.79
C PHE A 205 -7.76 -8.09 3.23
N TRP A 206 -7.16 -8.59 4.30
CA TRP A 206 -5.76 -8.36 4.61
C TRP A 206 -5.04 -9.69 4.83
N SER A 207 -3.73 -9.71 4.57
CA SER A 207 -2.86 -10.84 4.82
C SER A 207 -1.48 -10.38 5.27
N ALA A 208 -0.92 -11.08 6.23
CA ALA A 208 0.46 -10.92 6.67
C ALA A 208 1.30 -12.06 6.11
N TYR A 209 2.47 -11.72 5.60
CA TYR A 209 3.40 -12.63 4.95
C TYR A 209 4.81 -12.47 5.50
N LYS A 210 5.62 -13.51 5.34
CA LYS A 210 7.07 -13.49 5.46
C LYS A 210 7.71 -13.63 4.09
N ARG A 211 8.79 -12.88 3.85
CA ARG A 211 9.69 -13.21 2.76
C ARG A 211 10.42 -14.52 3.13
N PRO A 212 10.39 -15.58 2.30
CA PRO A 212 11.19 -16.79 2.55
C PRO A 212 12.65 -16.47 2.81
N ALA A 213 13.29 -17.23 3.71
CA ALA A 213 14.68 -17.00 4.12
C ALA A 213 15.70 -17.41 3.05
N ALA A 214 15.31 -18.26 2.10
CA ALA A 214 16.17 -18.76 1.01
C ALA A 214 15.58 -18.43 -0.35
#